data_f3690785dd238696d4e5818555c7dadb
#
_entry.id   f3690785dd238696d4e5818555c7dadb
#
_cell.length_a   1.000
_cell.length_b   1.000
_cell.length_c   1.000
_cell.angle_alpha   90.00
_cell.angle_beta   90.00
_cell.angle_gamma   90.00
#
_symmetry.space_group_name_H-M   'P 1'
#
loop_
_entity.id
_entity.type
_entity.pdbx_description
1 polymer ?
#
loop_
_entity_poly.entity_id
_entity_poly.type
_entity_poly.pdbx_seq_one_letter_code
_entity_poly.pdbx_strand_id
1 'polypeptide(L)'
;MTKADLSDIYRDYIACLNKQDWPNLGQFVHEEVHYNGERIGLSGYREMLERDFRAIPDLYFDIHLLISEPPRVASRLSFDCTPKGILFGLHVNGKRVSFTENVFYEFRDERIEKVWSVIDKAAIESQL
;
A
#
# COMPACT_ATOMS: atom_id res chain seq x y z
N MET A 1 8.30 -20.94 -5.05
CA MET A 1 8.30 -19.85 -4.05
C MET A 1 7.70 -20.35 -2.75
N THR A 2 8.39 -20.15 -1.66
CA THR A 2 7.95 -20.58 -0.33
C THR A 2 7.27 -19.43 0.40
N LYS A 3 6.61 -19.72 1.54
CA LYS A 3 6.00 -18.69 2.40
C LYS A 3 7.05 -17.67 2.89
N ALA A 4 8.23 -18.15 3.28
CA ALA A 4 9.30 -17.29 3.78
C ALA A 4 9.82 -16.37 2.67
N ASP A 5 10.04 -16.89 1.48
CA ASP A 5 10.53 -16.11 0.34
C ASP A 5 9.54 -15.01 -0.04
N LEU A 6 8.25 -15.35 -0.05
CA LEU A 6 7.21 -14.39 -0.41
C LEU A 6 7.06 -13.30 0.65
N SER A 7 7.17 -13.65 1.93
CA SER A 7 7.18 -12.68 3.01
C SER A 7 8.35 -11.72 2.91
N ASP A 8 9.53 -12.24 2.58
CA ASP A 8 10.74 -11.43 2.42
C ASP A 8 10.61 -10.47 1.23
N ILE A 9 10.09 -10.96 0.10
CA ILE A 9 9.83 -10.12 -1.07
C ILE A 9 8.84 -9.00 -0.72
N TYR A 10 7.78 -9.33 0.01
CA TYR A 10 6.80 -8.33 0.43
C TYR A 10 7.41 -7.26 1.34
N ARG A 11 8.25 -7.67 2.31
CA ARG A 11 8.93 -6.71 3.20
C ARG A 11 9.87 -5.79 2.43
N ASP A 12 10.57 -6.33 1.42
CA ASP A 12 11.44 -5.52 0.55
C ASP A 12 10.61 -4.54 -0.29
N TYR A 13 9.42 -4.97 -0.75
CA TYR A 13 8.49 -4.10 -1.44
C TYR A 13 8.06 -2.92 -0.55
N ILE A 14 7.64 -3.19 0.68
CA ILE A 14 7.24 -2.14 1.61
C ILE A 14 8.42 -1.19 1.91
N ALA A 15 9.64 -1.73 2.07
CA ALA A 15 10.83 -0.90 2.23
C ALA A 15 11.06 0.01 1.01
N CYS A 16 10.82 -0.49 -0.19
CA CYS A 16 10.88 0.30 -1.42
C CYS A 16 9.90 1.46 -1.40
N LEU A 17 8.65 1.22 -0.95
CA LEU A 17 7.63 2.28 -0.82
C LEU A 17 8.08 3.34 0.20
N ASN A 18 8.56 2.91 1.36
CA ASN A 18 8.96 3.84 2.42
C ASN A 18 10.15 4.71 2.02
N LYS A 19 11.01 4.20 1.15
CA LYS A 19 12.13 4.96 0.58
C LYS A 19 11.72 5.80 -0.62
N GLN A 20 10.49 5.61 -1.12
CA GLN A 20 10.03 6.24 -2.36
C GLN A 20 10.98 5.95 -3.53
N ASP A 21 11.47 4.71 -3.58
CA ASP A 21 12.42 4.27 -4.59
C ASP A 21 11.68 3.84 -5.87
N TRP A 22 11.08 4.80 -6.54
CA TRP A 22 10.23 4.57 -7.70
C TRP A 22 10.94 3.90 -8.88
N PRO A 23 12.21 4.21 -9.18
CA PRO A 23 12.91 3.51 -10.26
C PRO A 23 13.00 1.99 -10.09
N ASN A 24 12.95 1.49 -8.84
CA ASN A 24 13.03 0.07 -8.54
C ASN A 24 11.68 -0.59 -8.25
N LEU A 25 10.57 0.16 -8.32
CA LEU A 25 9.23 -0.36 -8.04
C LEU A 25 8.88 -1.55 -8.96
N GLY A 26 9.32 -1.51 -10.21
CA GLY A 26 9.06 -2.57 -11.19
C GLY A 26 9.71 -3.92 -10.86
N GLN A 27 10.64 -3.96 -9.89
CA GLN A 27 11.17 -5.23 -9.39
C GLN A 27 10.15 -5.99 -8.54
N PHE A 28 9.19 -5.28 -7.96
CA PHE A 28 8.18 -5.82 -7.03
C PHE A 28 6.77 -5.84 -7.60
N VAL A 29 6.49 -5.00 -8.59
CA VAL A 29 5.14 -4.81 -9.13
C VAL A 29 5.16 -5.11 -10.63
N HIS A 30 4.21 -5.96 -11.05
CA HIS A 30 4.07 -6.36 -12.46
C HIS A 30 3.60 -5.19 -13.32
N GLU A 31 4.08 -5.16 -14.57
CA GLU A 31 3.69 -4.12 -15.54
C GLU A 31 2.19 -4.03 -15.77
N GLU A 32 1.47 -5.15 -15.59
CA GLU A 32 0.03 -5.25 -15.82
C GLU A 32 -0.79 -5.26 -14.53
N VAL A 33 -0.26 -4.69 -13.45
CA VAL A 33 -0.90 -4.75 -12.14
C VAL A 33 -2.33 -4.22 -12.14
N HIS A 34 -3.21 -4.94 -11.42
CA HIS A 34 -4.59 -4.55 -11.18
C HIS A 34 -4.75 -4.07 -9.74
N TYR A 35 -5.57 -3.05 -9.54
CA TYR A 35 -5.88 -2.50 -8.22
C TYR A 35 -7.40 -2.44 -8.06
N ASN A 36 -7.92 -3.17 -7.07
CA ASN A 36 -9.36 -3.31 -6.83
C ASN A 36 -10.16 -3.66 -8.10
N GLY A 37 -9.61 -4.60 -8.89
CA GLY A 37 -10.27 -5.10 -10.09
C GLY A 37 -10.04 -4.30 -11.36
N GLU A 38 -9.31 -3.19 -11.29
CA GLU A 38 -9.03 -2.34 -12.43
C GLU A 38 -7.55 -2.44 -12.83
N ARG A 39 -7.29 -2.68 -14.12
CA ARG A 39 -5.92 -2.69 -14.63
C ARG A 39 -5.40 -1.26 -14.73
N ILE A 40 -4.51 -0.89 -13.83
CA ILE A 40 -3.91 0.44 -13.82
C ILE A 40 -2.47 0.45 -14.34
N GLY A 41 -1.82 -0.73 -14.40
CA GLY A 41 -0.45 -0.87 -14.83
C GLY A 41 0.56 -0.32 -13.83
N LEU A 42 1.83 -0.58 -14.10
CA LEU A 42 2.92 -0.15 -13.21
C LEU A 42 2.98 1.38 -13.10
N SER A 43 2.84 2.11 -14.21
CA SER A 43 2.87 3.58 -14.18
C SER A 43 1.70 4.16 -13.40
N GLY A 44 0.50 3.61 -13.54
CA GLY A 44 -0.67 4.02 -12.77
C GLY A 44 -0.52 3.73 -11.29
N TYR A 45 0.08 2.59 -10.96
CA TYR A 45 0.35 2.21 -9.57
C TYR A 45 1.35 3.17 -8.92
N ARG A 46 2.43 3.50 -9.64
CA ARG A 46 3.42 4.48 -9.20
C ARG A 46 2.78 5.85 -8.98
N GLU A 47 1.98 6.33 -9.92
CA GLU A 47 1.30 7.61 -9.80
C GLU A 47 0.37 7.66 -8.58
N MET A 48 -0.35 6.57 -8.31
CA MET A 48 -1.21 6.44 -7.14
C MET A 48 -0.40 6.59 -5.84
N LEU A 49 0.73 5.90 -5.74
CA LEU A 49 1.61 5.97 -4.58
C LEU A 49 2.25 7.34 -4.42
N GLU A 50 2.72 7.93 -5.51
CA GLU A 50 3.30 9.28 -5.48
C GLU A 50 2.27 10.32 -5.01
N ARG A 51 1.02 10.17 -5.43
CA ARG A 51 -0.09 11.00 -5.00
C ARG A 51 -0.33 10.88 -3.49
N ASP A 52 -0.29 9.64 -2.98
CA ASP A 52 -0.46 9.38 -1.55
C ASP A 52 0.64 10.08 -0.73
N PHE A 53 1.88 10.02 -1.18
CA PHE A 53 2.99 10.69 -0.50
C PHE A 53 2.90 12.22 -0.58
N ARG A 54 2.30 12.77 -1.63
CA ARG A 54 2.06 14.22 -1.69
C ARG A 54 0.94 14.64 -0.73
N ALA A 55 -0.11 13.83 -0.63
CA ALA A 55 -1.24 14.11 0.27
C ALA A 55 -0.85 13.91 1.74
N ILE A 56 0.07 12.99 2.01
CA ILE A 56 0.50 12.61 3.35
C ILE A 56 2.02 12.69 3.43
N PRO A 57 2.57 13.87 3.77
CA PRO A 57 4.04 14.06 3.75
C PRO A 57 4.82 13.14 4.69
N ASP A 58 4.21 12.72 5.79
CA ASP A 58 4.79 11.81 6.77
C ASP A 58 4.29 10.38 6.62
N LEU A 59 3.86 9.99 5.42
CA LEU A 59 3.37 8.65 5.15
C LEU A 59 4.48 7.62 5.37
N TYR A 60 4.16 6.61 6.18
CA TYR A 60 5.04 5.47 6.42
C TYR A 60 4.18 4.21 6.50
N PHE A 61 4.55 3.20 5.71
CA PHE A 61 3.87 1.91 5.68
C PHE A 61 4.46 1.02 6.77
N ASP A 62 3.67 0.73 7.80
CA ASP A 62 4.07 -0.10 8.92
C ASP A 62 3.28 -1.41 8.89
N ILE A 63 3.97 -2.54 8.72
CA ILE A 63 3.35 -3.85 8.66
C ILE A 63 2.93 -4.27 10.06
N HIS A 64 1.62 -4.31 10.31
CA HIS A 64 1.06 -4.74 11.58
C HIS A 64 0.85 -6.26 11.62
N LEU A 65 0.26 -6.82 10.56
CA LEU A 65 0.05 -8.26 10.40
C LEU A 65 0.47 -8.68 9.00
N LEU A 66 1.06 -9.85 8.88
CA LEU A 66 1.49 -10.40 7.60
C LEU A 66 1.20 -11.89 7.56
N ILE A 67 0.42 -12.31 6.59
CA ILE A 67 0.09 -13.71 6.35
C ILE A 67 0.48 -14.03 4.92
N SER A 68 1.32 -15.05 4.74
CA SER A 68 1.78 -15.49 3.43
C SER A 68 1.30 -16.90 3.14
N GLU A 69 0.57 -17.04 2.06
CA GLU A 69 0.15 -18.32 1.49
C GLU A 69 0.33 -18.23 -0.02
N PRO A 70 1.52 -18.60 -0.53
CA PRO A 70 1.83 -18.41 -1.95
C PRO A 70 0.74 -18.98 -2.88
N PRO A 71 0.36 -18.25 -3.92
CA PRO A 71 0.94 -17.00 -4.44
C PRO A 71 0.38 -15.72 -3.79
N ARG A 72 -0.27 -15.80 -2.65
CA ARG A 72 -0.97 -14.65 -2.03
C ARG A 72 -0.33 -14.21 -0.73
N VAL A 73 -0.48 -12.91 -0.46
CA VAL A 73 -0.09 -12.29 0.80
C VAL A 73 -1.28 -11.47 1.30
N ALA A 74 -1.60 -11.60 2.58
CA ALA A 74 -2.53 -10.71 3.26
C ALA A 74 -1.73 -9.87 4.25
N SER A 75 -1.94 -8.56 4.22
CA SER A 75 -1.22 -7.63 5.07
C SER A 75 -2.16 -6.60 5.68
N ARG A 76 -2.00 -6.35 6.97
CA ARG A 76 -2.62 -5.20 7.63
C ARG A 76 -1.55 -4.17 7.86
N LEU A 77 -1.72 -2.99 7.26
CA LEU A 77 -0.82 -1.86 7.38
C LEU A 77 -1.40 -0.87 8.37
N SER A 78 -0.55 -0.37 9.27
CA SER A 78 -0.92 0.68 10.23
C SER A 78 -0.33 2.00 9.80
N PHE A 79 -1.11 3.07 9.94
CA PHE A 79 -0.69 4.43 9.64
C PHE A 79 -0.96 5.34 10.82
N ASP A 80 0.00 6.22 11.10
CA ASP A 80 -0.11 7.30 12.07
C ASP A 80 0.54 8.50 11.38
N CYS A 81 -0.28 9.39 10.84
CA CYS A 81 0.18 10.38 9.88
C CYS A 81 -0.64 11.67 9.92
N THR A 82 -0.16 12.68 9.20
CA THR A 82 -0.73 14.03 9.19
C THR A 82 -1.08 14.44 7.76
N PRO A 83 -2.23 13.95 7.22
CA PRO A 83 -2.62 14.27 5.85
C PRO A 83 -3.03 15.72 5.69
N LYS A 84 -2.80 16.25 4.49
CA LYS A 84 -3.22 17.61 4.11
C LYS A 84 -4.62 17.59 3.53
N GLY A 85 -5.36 18.69 3.72
CA GLY A 85 -6.61 18.95 3.00
C GLY A 85 -7.67 17.87 3.14
N ILE A 86 -7.99 17.21 2.05
CA ILE A 86 -9.02 16.17 1.98
C ILE A 86 -8.37 14.83 1.71
N LEU A 87 -8.67 13.83 2.56
CA LEU A 87 -8.21 12.45 2.39
C LEU A 87 -9.43 11.55 2.34
N PHE A 88 -9.56 10.76 1.26
CA PHE A 88 -10.70 9.85 1.06
C PHE A 88 -12.06 10.52 1.22
N GLY A 89 -12.19 11.78 0.78
CA GLY A 89 -13.41 12.56 0.90
C GLY A 89 -13.64 13.19 2.27
N LEU A 90 -12.70 13.05 3.22
CA LEU A 90 -12.79 13.61 4.56
C LEU A 90 -11.90 14.83 4.72
N HIS A 91 -12.39 15.88 5.37
CA HIS A 91 -11.64 17.10 5.62
C HIS A 91 -10.71 16.90 6.83
N VAL A 92 -9.49 16.44 6.57
CA VAL A 92 -8.48 16.16 7.61
C VAL A 92 -7.64 17.39 7.94
N ASN A 93 -7.33 18.21 6.95
CA ASN A 93 -6.72 19.54 7.08
C ASN A 93 -5.49 19.61 8.02
N GLY A 94 -4.58 18.64 7.88
CA GLY A 94 -3.36 18.60 8.68
C GLY A 94 -3.54 18.04 10.08
N LYS A 95 -4.68 17.44 10.40
CA LYS A 95 -4.87 16.77 11.68
C LYS A 95 -4.19 15.40 11.66
N ARG A 96 -3.48 15.06 12.73
CA ARG A 96 -2.88 13.74 12.89
C ARG A 96 -3.96 12.70 13.09
N VAL A 97 -3.93 11.63 12.32
CA VAL A 97 -4.88 10.52 12.39
C VAL A 97 -4.17 9.18 12.34
N SER A 98 -4.78 8.17 12.98
CA SER A 98 -4.31 6.79 12.94
C SER A 98 -5.39 5.92 12.32
N PHE A 99 -4.99 5.05 11.39
CA PHE A 99 -5.92 4.13 10.73
C PHE A 99 -5.17 2.93 10.16
N THR A 100 -5.92 1.97 9.65
CA THR A 100 -5.35 0.77 9.04
C THR A 100 -5.85 0.59 7.61
N GLU A 101 -5.08 -0.18 6.86
CA GLU A 101 -5.43 -0.65 5.53
C GLU A 101 -5.25 -2.17 5.51
N ASN A 102 -6.28 -2.91 5.07
CA ASN A 102 -6.19 -4.35 4.90
C ASN A 102 -6.04 -4.64 3.41
N VAL A 103 -4.98 -5.34 3.03
CA VAL A 103 -4.60 -5.52 1.64
C VAL A 103 -4.37 -6.99 1.36
N PHE A 104 -4.94 -7.47 0.25
CA PHE A 104 -4.64 -8.78 -0.31
C PHE A 104 -3.85 -8.58 -1.59
N TYR A 105 -2.77 -9.35 -1.74
CA TYR A 105 -1.91 -9.32 -2.91
C TYR A 105 -1.86 -10.69 -3.56
N GLU A 106 -1.83 -10.72 -4.88
CA GLU A 106 -1.54 -11.93 -5.64
C GLU A 106 -0.29 -11.70 -6.46
N PHE A 107 0.68 -12.61 -6.32
CA PHE A 107 1.97 -12.51 -6.99
C PHE A 107 2.00 -13.41 -8.22
N ARG A 108 2.69 -12.98 -9.25
CA ARG A 108 3.07 -13.78 -10.41
C ARG A 108 4.53 -13.46 -10.74
N ASP A 109 5.35 -14.52 -10.92
CA ASP A 109 6.78 -14.36 -11.22
C ASP A 109 7.48 -13.44 -10.21
N GLU A 110 7.17 -13.62 -8.93
CA GLU A 110 7.74 -12.89 -7.80
C GLU A 110 7.41 -11.39 -7.79
N ARG A 111 6.39 -10.97 -8.56
CA ARG A 111 5.92 -9.58 -8.61
C ARG A 111 4.43 -9.51 -8.35
N ILE A 112 4.00 -8.44 -7.72
CA ILE A 112 2.60 -8.18 -7.42
C ILE A 112 1.85 -7.93 -8.72
N GLU A 113 0.84 -8.77 -8.97
CA GLU A 113 -0.03 -8.65 -10.16
C GLU A 113 -1.40 -8.12 -9.82
N LYS A 114 -1.93 -8.47 -8.64
CA LYS A 114 -3.26 -8.00 -8.21
C LYS A 114 -3.19 -7.52 -6.78
N VAL A 115 -3.90 -6.42 -6.52
CA VAL A 115 -4.01 -5.79 -5.20
C VAL A 115 -5.48 -5.50 -4.93
N TRP A 116 -5.96 -5.93 -3.76
CA TRP A 116 -7.27 -5.56 -3.23
C TRP A 116 -7.06 -4.88 -1.89
N SER A 117 -7.55 -3.66 -1.77
CA SER A 117 -7.31 -2.84 -0.59
C SER A 117 -8.60 -2.29 -0.01
N VAL A 118 -8.71 -2.34 1.31
CA VAL A 118 -9.79 -1.69 2.06
C VAL A 118 -9.16 -0.84 3.16
N ILE A 119 -9.43 0.46 3.10
CA ILE A 119 -8.95 1.44 4.08
C ILE A 119 -10.06 1.70 5.10
N ASP A 120 -9.70 1.72 6.38
CA ASP A 120 -10.65 2.00 7.46
C ASP A 120 -10.94 3.50 7.55
N LYS A 121 -11.82 3.97 6.68
CA LYS A 121 -12.25 5.39 6.64
C LYS A 121 -13.03 5.78 7.89
N ALA A 122 -13.79 4.85 8.45
CA ALA A 122 -14.57 5.11 9.66
C ALA A 122 -13.68 5.48 10.84
N ALA A 123 -12.52 4.85 10.96
CA ALA A 123 -11.54 5.19 11.99
C ALA A 123 -11.03 6.62 11.82
N ILE A 124 -10.76 7.05 10.59
CA ILE A 124 -10.34 8.43 10.31
C ILE A 124 -11.45 9.40 10.70
N GLU A 125 -12.67 9.15 10.22
CA GLU A 125 -13.82 10.01 10.48
C GLU A 125 -14.07 10.19 11.97
N SER A 126 -13.94 9.13 12.78
CA SER A 126 -14.16 9.18 14.23
C SER A 126 -13.15 10.06 14.96
N GLN A 127 -12.02 10.37 14.36
CA GLN A 127 -10.95 11.20 14.93
C GLN A 127 -11.07 12.67 14.53
N LEU A 128 -11.97 12.98 13.62
CA LEU A 128 -12.20 14.34 13.16
C LEU A 128 -13.30 15.02 13.96
#